data_144fbd46716403d7d2ebdf0192fb5e80
#
_entry.id   144fbd46716403d7d2ebdf0192fb5e80
#
_cell.length_a   1.000
_cell.length_b   1.000
_cell.length_c   1.000
_cell.angle_alpha   90.00
_cell.angle_beta   90.00
_cell.angle_gamma   90.00
#
_symmetry.space_group_name_H-M   'P 1'
#
loop_
_entity.id
_entity.type
_entity.pdbx_description
1 polymer ?
#
loop_
_entity_poly.entity_id
_entity_poly.type
_entity_poly.pdbx_seq_one_letter_code
_entity_poly.pdbx_strand_id
1 'polypeptide(L)'
;VLEEFAQNILSGEQNLMNAGAEKREQAFNYLVSFMMSFASRTGTRDRLHIFTTNYDRFLEAGAEAAGMHLLDRFVGTLSPIFRSSRLDLDMHYNPPGIRGAPRYLEGVVRFTKLHGSLDWVDCARSIRRIAFPFGADSIQPYLIVPGTTEADTMRLMVYPNAAKDRETAFYPYVELFRDFAAAACRPNHTLITFGYSFGDEHINRVIEDMLIIPSTHLVVISYDDPLDRIMRTYEGLGRPAQISLLIGNHIGKLQSLVDNYLPKPAI
;
A
#
# COMPACT_ATOMS: atom_id res chain seq x y z
N VAL A 1 -18.95 -8.40 14.35
CA VAL A 1 -17.52 -8.76 14.10
C VAL A 1 -16.92 -7.86 13.03
N LEU A 2 -17.49 -7.78 11.81
CA LEU A 2 -16.93 -6.94 10.73
C LEU A 2 -17.04 -5.43 11.04
N GLU A 3 -18.17 -4.99 11.58
CA GLU A 3 -18.34 -3.59 12.03
C GLU A 3 -17.36 -3.24 13.14
N GLU A 4 -17.18 -4.12 14.10
CA GLU A 4 -16.21 -3.94 15.18
C GLU A 4 -14.77 -3.90 14.66
N PHE A 5 -14.45 -4.75 13.69
CA PHE A 5 -13.16 -4.74 13.02
C PHE A 5 -12.90 -3.41 12.29
N ALA A 6 -13.86 -2.93 11.51
CA ALA A 6 -13.78 -1.64 10.85
C ALA A 6 -13.65 -0.48 11.86
N GLN A 7 -14.41 -0.54 12.97
CA GLN A 7 -14.32 0.46 14.02
C GLN A 7 -12.96 0.45 14.72
N ASN A 8 -12.34 -0.71 14.92
CA ASN A 8 -11.01 -0.81 15.50
C ASN A 8 -9.95 -0.17 14.58
N ILE A 9 -10.05 -0.36 13.26
CA ILE A 9 -9.16 0.28 12.31
C ILE A 9 -9.35 1.80 12.33
N LEU A 10 -10.59 2.26 12.30
CA LEU A 10 -10.94 3.68 12.36
C LEU A 10 -10.43 4.33 13.66
N SER A 11 -10.54 3.61 14.78
CA SER A 11 -10.00 4.04 16.08
C SER A 11 -8.49 4.26 16.04
N GLY A 12 -7.75 3.51 15.22
CA GLY A 12 -6.32 3.75 14.99
C GLY A 12 -6.04 5.12 14.36
N GLU A 13 -6.81 5.51 13.34
CA GLU A 13 -6.73 6.83 12.73
C GLU A 13 -7.14 7.94 13.73
N GLN A 14 -8.22 7.72 14.49
CA GLN A 14 -8.69 8.64 15.53
C GLN A 14 -7.65 8.87 16.62
N ASN A 15 -7.00 7.81 17.08
CA ASN A 15 -5.96 7.89 18.10
C ASN A 15 -4.80 8.79 17.65
N LEU A 16 -4.41 8.72 16.37
CA LEU A 16 -3.40 9.61 15.83
C LEU A 16 -3.91 11.07 15.79
N MET A 17 -5.13 11.28 15.31
CA MET A 17 -5.69 12.64 15.18
C MET A 17 -5.94 13.30 16.53
N ASN A 18 -6.32 12.54 17.55
CA ASN A 18 -6.56 12.98 18.92
C ASN A 18 -5.28 13.07 19.77
N ALA A 19 -4.14 12.60 19.24
CA ALA A 19 -2.86 12.76 19.93
C ALA A 19 -2.48 14.24 20.04
N GLY A 20 -1.67 14.57 21.06
CA GLY A 20 -1.13 15.92 21.20
C GLY A 20 -0.39 16.37 19.92
N ALA A 21 -0.44 17.67 19.62
CA ALA A 21 0.06 18.24 18.35
C ALA A 21 1.47 17.78 18.01
N GLU A 22 2.40 17.80 18.96
CA GLU A 22 3.78 17.39 18.76
C GLU A 22 3.91 15.90 18.35
N LYS A 23 3.19 15.00 19.04
CA LYS A 23 3.21 13.56 18.71
C LYS A 23 2.59 13.27 17.35
N ARG A 24 1.51 13.97 17.01
CA ARG A 24 0.85 13.84 15.73
C ARG A 24 1.76 14.30 14.60
N GLU A 25 2.38 15.47 14.73
CA GLU A 25 3.33 16.01 13.76
C GLU A 25 4.53 15.06 13.60
N GLN A 26 5.09 14.57 14.69
CA GLN A 26 6.19 13.61 14.65
C GLN A 26 5.81 12.33 13.90
N ALA A 27 4.62 11.77 14.14
CA ALA A 27 4.15 10.57 13.44
C ALA A 27 4.00 10.80 11.93
N PHE A 28 3.41 11.92 11.52
CA PHE A 28 3.33 12.29 10.10
C PHE A 28 4.71 12.52 9.48
N ASN A 29 5.63 13.16 10.18
CA ASN A 29 7.00 13.36 9.70
C ASN A 29 7.72 12.03 9.46
N TYR A 30 7.50 11.00 10.29
CA TYR A 30 8.04 9.67 10.05
C TYR A 30 7.40 8.98 8.84
N LEU A 31 6.09 9.09 8.64
CA LEU A 31 5.41 8.56 7.46
C LEU A 31 5.91 9.23 6.17
N VAL A 32 5.99 10.56 6.17
CA VAL A 32 6.51 11.35 5.05
C VAL A 32 7.95 10.94 4.73
N SER A 33 8.83 10.90 5.74
CA SER A 33 10.23 10.55 5.56
C SER A 33 10.40 9.12 5.05
N PHE A 34 9.60 8.17 5.55
CA PHE A 34 9.58 6.80 5.07
C PHE A 34 9.23 6.74 3.60
N MET A 35 8.13 7.36 3.19
CA MET A 35 7.69 7.33 1.80
C MET A 35 8.65 8.05 0.86
N MET A 36 9.16 9.20 1.26
CA MET A 36 10.13 9.97 0.47
C MET A 36 11.45 9.23 0.28
N SER A 37 11.90 8.44 1.26
CA SER A 37 13.12 7.64 1.16
C SER A 37 13.09 6.62 0.02
N PHE A 38 11.90 6.11 -0.32
CA PHE A 38 11.71 5.18 -1.43
C PHE A 38 11.29 5.87 -2.73
N ALA A 39 10.55 6.98 -2.65
CA ALA A 39 10.01 7.69 -3.81
C ALA A 39 10.99 8.67 -4.46
N SER A 40 12.04 9.07 -3.75
CA SER A 40 13.08 9.97 -4.27
C SER A 40 13.95 9.25 -5.29
N ARG A 41 13.43 9.08 -6.51
CA ARG A 41 14.12 8.47 -7.65
C ARG A 41 14.19 9.48 -8.78
N THR A 42 15.38 9.98 -9.01
CA THR A 42 15.64 10.88 -10.14
C THR A 42 15.85 10.09 -11.44
N GLY A 43 15.12 10.46 -12.49
CA GLY A 43 15.45 10.08 -13.86
C GLY A 43 15.12 8.65 -14.31
N THR A 44 14.55 7.81 -13.45
CA THR A 44 14.11 6.47 -13.85
C THR A 44 12.64 6.45 -14.28
N ARG A 45 12.34 5.68 -15.34
CA ARG A 45 10.94 5.44 -15.77
C ARG A 45 10.17 4.55 -14.81
N ASP A 46 10.87 3.83 -13.93
CA ASP A 46 10.24 2.89 -13.00
C ASP A 46 9.73 3.64 -11.77
N ARG A 47 8.42 3.72 -11.64
CA ARG A 47 7.74 4.28 -10.48
C ARG A 47 7.89 3.35 -9.29
N LEU A 48 8.02 3.94 -8.09
CA LEU A 48 7.80 3.18 -6.87
C LEU A 48 6.37 2.61 -6.90
N HIS A 49 6.22 1.34 -6.59
CA HIS A 49 4.93 0.72 -6.39
C HIS A 49 4.81 0.26 -4.95
N ILE A 50 3.85 0.82 -4.22
CA ILE A 50 3.55 0.45 -2.85
C ILE A 50 2.35 -0.48 -2.85
N PHE A 51 2.52 -1.65 -2.24
CA PHE A 51 1.46 -2.60 -1.96
C PHE A 51 1.24 -2.65 -0.46
N THR A 52 0.00 -2.61 -0.03
CA THR A 52 -0.33 -2.77 1.39
C THR A 52 -1.48 -3.74 1.58
N THR A 53 -1.41 -4.50 2.66
CA THR A 53 -2.52 -5.34 3.14
C THR A 53 -3.36 -4.66 4.22
N ASN A 54 -2.95 -3.46 4.63
CA ASN A 54 -3.64 -2.67 5.64
C ASN A 54 -4.90 -2.01 5.07
N TYR A 55 -5.93 -1.97 5.87
CA TYR A 55 -7.22 -1.34 5.55
C TYR A 55 -7.27 0.14 5.92
N ASP A 56 -6.40 0.58 6.85
CA ASP A 56 -6.26 1.98 7.28
C ASP A 56 -5.73 2.86 6.15
N ARG A 57 -5.76 4.19 6.37
CA ARG A 57 -5.33 5.19 5.38
C ARG A 57 -4.08 5.97 5.80
N PHE A 58 -3.24 5.38 6.66
CA PHE A 58 -2.01 6.05 7.11
C PHE A 58 -1.04 6.35 5.95
N LEU A 59 -0.90 5.42 5.00
CA LEU A 59 -0.01 5.63 3.84
C LEU A 59 -0.56 6.71 2.91
N GLU A 60 -1.87 6.74 2.68
CA GLU A 60 -2.53 7.80 1.92
C GLU A 60 -2.34 9.15 2.59
N ALA A 61 -2.56 9.25 3.91
CA ALA A 61 -2.37 10.48 4.67
C ALA A 61 -0.89 10.94 4.67
N GLY A 62 0.05 10.01 4.77
CA GLY A 62 1.48 10.28 4.65
C GLY A 62 1.87 10.78 3.26
N ALA A 63 1.30 10.20 2.20
CA ALA A 63 1.53 10.63 0.82
C ALA A 63 0.97 12.04 0.56
N GLU A 64 -0.23 12.32 1.03
CA GLU A 64 -0.83 13.66 0.92
C GLU A 64 0.01 14.71 1.67
N ALA A 65 0.45 14.41 2.89
CA ALA A 65 1.35 15.29 3.65
C ALA A 65 2.70 15.50 2.97
N ALA A 66 3.19 14.50 2.20
CA ALA A 66 4.41 14.60 1.40
C ALA A 66 4.21 15.30 0.04
N GLY A 67 2.97 15.67 -0.33
CA GLY A 67 2.66 16.21 -1.66
C GLY A 67 2.81 15.22 -2.80
N MET A 68 2.71 13.91 -2.52
CA MET A 68 2.83 12.86 -3.52
C MET A 68 1.52 12.62 -4.28
N HIS A 69 1.64 12.24 -5.54
CA HIS A 69 0.53 11.77 -6.36
C HIS A 69 0.42 10.24 -6.30
N LEU A 70 -0.62 9.75 -5.67
CA LEU A 70 -0.91 8.31 -5.68
C LEU A 70 -1.67 7.93 -6.96
N LEU A 71 -1.09 7.05 -7.76
CA LEU A 71 -1.74 6.40 -8.88
C LEU A 71 -2.31 5.07 -8.42
N ASP A 72 -3.60 5.05 -8.24
CA ASP A 72 -4.39 3.86 -7.94
C ASP A 72 -5.38 3.55 -9.08
N ARG A 73 -6.23 2.56 -8.90
CA ARG A 73 -7.25 2.19 -9.89
C ARG A 73 -8.52 3.03 -9.83
N PHE A 74 -8.56 4.08 -9.02
CA PHE A 74 -9.74 4.94 -8.87
C PHE A 74 -9.69 6.16 -9.76
N VAL A 75 -10.82 6.54 -10.36
CA VAL A 75 -10.99 7.70 -11.25
C VAL A 75 -12.12 8.57 -10.73
N GLY A 76 -11.86 9.83 -10.54
CA GLY A 76 -12.78 10.84 -10.02
C GLY A 76 -12.23 11.53 -8.78
N THR A 77 -13.00 12.45 -8.21
CA THR A 77 -12.57 13.24 -7.06
C THR A 77 -13.46 13.03 -5.84
N LEU A 78 -14.78 13.19 -5.97
CA LEU A 78 -15.70 13.14 -4.83
C LEU A 78 -16.15 11.72 -4.48
N SER A 79 -16.37 10.88 -5.48
CA SER A 79 -16.74 9.48 -5.34
C SER A 79 -16.08 8.67 -6.45
N PRO A 80 -14.74 8.51 -6.40
CA PRO A 80 -13.98 7.85 -7.43
C PRO A 80 -14.48 6.43 -7.71
N ILE A 81 -14.43 6.03 -8.99
CA ILE A 81 -14.87 4.71 -9.45
C ILE A 81 -13.65 3.86 -9.75
N PHE A 82 -13.63 2.62 -9.29
CA PHE A 82 -12.59 1.64 -9.63
C PHE A 82 -12.63 1.30 -11.14
N ARG A 83 -11.45 1.29 -11.77
CA ARG A 83 -11.27 0.97 -13.19
C ARG A 83 -10.10 0.01 -13.39
N SER A 84 -10.38 -1.15 -13.99
CA SER A 84 -9.37 -2.17 -14.24
C SER A 84 -8.23 -1.69 -15.16
N SER A 85 -8.52 -0.80 -16.11
CA SER A 85 -7.56 -0.29 -17.10
C SER A 85 -6.65 0.83 -16.61
N ARG A 86 -6.80 1.32 -15.36
CA ARG A 86 -6.11 2.55 -14.94
C ARG A 86 -4.62 2.39 -14.65
N LEU A 87 -4.12 1.19 -14.43
CA LEU A 87 -2.71 0.99 -14.09
C LEU A 87 -1.73 1.27 -15.23
N ASP A 88 -2.23 1.29 -16.46
CA ASP A 88 -1.41 1.64 -17.64
C ASP A 88 -1.19 3.16 -17.79
N LEU A 89 -1.84 3.97 -16.95
CA LEU A 89 -1.69 5.42 -16.95
C LEU A 89 -0.46 5.84 -16.15
N ASP A 90 0.17 6.94 -16.61
CA ASP A 90 1.24 7.62 -15.88
C ASP A 90 1.10 9.14 -16.02
N MET A 91 1.74 9.89 -15.14
CA MET A 91 1.73 11.35 -15.16
C MET A 91 2.99 11.89 -15.84
N HIS A 92 2.78 12.74 -16.82
CA HIS A 92 3.83 13.35 -17.65
C HIS A 92 3.75 14.86 -17.59
N TYR A 93 4.90 15.49 -17.66
CA TYR A 93 5.04 16.93 -17.76
C TYR A 93 5.55 17.30 -19.16
N ASN A 94 4.82 18.19 -19.84
CA ASN A 94 5.22 18.77 -21.12
C ASN A 94 5.58 20.25 -20.93
N PRO A 95 6.86 20.62 -20.83
CA PRO A 95 7.23 22.03 -20.69
C PRO A 95 6.84 22.83 -21.94
N PRO A 96 6.34 24.07 -21.80
CA PRO A 96 6.00 24.94 -22.92
C PRO A 96 7.20 25.16 -23.86
N GLY A 97 6.96 25.07 -25.17
CA GLY A 97 7.98 25.35 -26.18
C GLY A 97 8.98 24.23 -26.44
N ILE A 98 8.98 23.16 -25.67
CA ILE A 98 9.87 22.01 -25.88
C ILE A 98 9.12 20.89 -26.59
N ARG A 99 9.50 20.57 -27.84
CA ARG A 99 9.04 19.39 -28.56
C ARG A 99 10.01 18.25 -28.27
N GLY A 100 9.52 17.12 -27.75
CA GLY A 100 10.36 15.97 -27.44
C GLY A 100 9.64 14.91 -26.61
N ALA A 101 10.40 13.96 -26.10
CA ALA A 101 9.86 12.91 -25.24
C ALA A 101 9.19 13.51 -23.96
N PRO A 102 8.03 13.04 -23.55
CA PRO A 102 7.38 13.49 -22.34
C PRO A 102 8.30 13.25 -21.12
N ARG A 103 8.32 14.23 -20.21
CA ARG A 103 9.06 14.10 -18.94
C ARG A 103 8.16 13.54 -17.88
N TYR A 104 8.65 12.59 -17.11
CA TYR A 104 7.92 12.01 -16.00
C TYR A 104 7.81 13.02 -14.87
N LEU A 105 6.60 13.20 -14.35
CA LEU A 105 6.37 14.02 -13.16
C LEU A 105 7.00 13.31 -11.94
N GLU A 106 7.75 14.04 -11.12
CA GLU A 106 8.30 13.55 -9.87
C GLU A 106 7.21 13.43 -8.79
N GLY A 107 7.48 12.69 -7.71
CA GLY A 107 6.53 12.50 -6.61
C GLY A 107 5.30 11.66 -6.97
N VAL A 108 5.35 10.88 -8.04
CA VAL A 108 4.27 9.98 -8.44
C VAL A 108 4.59 8.56 -8.00
N VAL A 109 3.66 7.94 -7.29
CA VAL A 109 3.79 6.59 -6.72
C VAL A 109 2.59 5.74 -7.15
N ARG A 110 2.81 4.52 -7.59
CA ARG A 110 1.74 3.54 -7.80
C ARG A 110 1.35 2.95 -6.45
N PHE A 111 0.06 2.87 -6.19
CA PHE A 111 -0.46 2.48 -4.89
C PHE A 111 -1.57 1.44 -5.02
N THR A 112 -1.42 0.31 -4.33
CA THR A 112 -2.37 -0.81 -4.41
C THR A 112 -2.64 -1.40 -3.03
N LYS A 113 -3.91 -1.42 -2.62
CA LYS A 113 -4.39 -2.05 -1.38
C LYS A 113 -4.91 -3.45 -1.71
N LEU A 114 -4.12 -4.47 -1.39
CA LEU A 114 -4.40 -5.86 -1.78
C LEU A 114 -5.64 -6.46 -1.09
N HIS A 115 -6.00 -5.97 0.09
CA HIS A 115 -7.13 -6.46 0.88
C HIS A 115 -8.31 -5.49 0.94
N GLY A 116 -8.29 -4.42 0.14
CA GLY A 116 -9.30 -3.38 0.22
C GLY A 116 -8.97 -2.28 1.22
N SER A 117 -9.93 -1.42 1.50
CA SER A 117 -9.76 -0.24 2.35
C SER A 117 -11.07 0.10 3.06
N LEU A 118 -10.96 0.82 4.19
CA LEU A 118 -12.09 1.36 4.93
C LEU A 118 -13.02 2.25 4.10
N ASP A 119 -12.48 2.89 3.08
CA ASP A 119 -13.18 3.85 2.24
C ASP A 119 -13.71 3.26 0.92
N TRP A 120 -13.60 1.95 0.71
CA TRP A 120 -14.17 1.30 -0.47
C TRP A 120 -15.59 0.82 -0.20
N VAL A 121 -16.47 1.01 -1.18
CA VAL A 121 -17.88 0.62 -1.12
C VAL A 121 -18.31 -0.10 -2.39
N ASP A 122 -19.05 -1.19 -2.22
CA ASP A 122 -19.73 -1.88 -3.32
C ASP A 122 -21.09 -1.23 -3.59
N CYS A 123 -21.26 -0.69 -4.78
CA CYS A 123 -22.47 0.00 -5.24
C CYS A 123 -23.17 -0.81 -6.34
N ALA A 124 -23.38 -2.08 -6.16
CA ALA A 124 -24.08 -3.02 -7.04
C ALA A 124 -23.51 -3.15 -8.48
N ARG A 125 -23.11 -2.08 -9.12
CA ARG A 125 -22.55 -2.04 -10.48
C ARG A 125 -21.13 -1.48 -10.57
N SER A 126 -20.61 -0.96 -9.48
CA SER A 126 -19.30 -0.32 -9.44
C SER A 126 -18.76 -0.28 -8.03
N ILE A 127 -17.45 -0.43 -7.94
CA ILE A 127 -16.74 -0.19 -6.70
C ILE A 127 -16.35 1.28 -6.68
N ARG A 128 -16.64 1.95 -5.58
CA ARG A 128 -16.34 3.37 -5.37
C ARG A 128 -15.51 3.57 -4.13
N ARG A 129 -14.78 4.64 -4.11
CA ARG A 129 -14.15 5.17 -2.91
C ARG A 129 -14.99 6.32 -2.38
N ILE A 130 -15.30 6.29 -1.09
CA ILE A 130 -15.98 7.39 -0.40
C ILE A 130 -14.95 8.34 0.22
N ALA A 131 -15.26 9.64 0.15
CA ALA A 131 -14.45 10.66 0.80
C ALA A 131 -15.00 10.93 2.20
N PHE A 132 -14.18 10.67 3.21
CA PHE A 132 -14.46 11.09 4.58
C PHE A 132 -13.17 11.51 5.30
N PRO A 133 -13.25 12.39 6.30
CA PRO A 133 -12.08 12.89 7.02
C PRO A 133 -11.22 11.75 7.59
N PHE A 134 -9.90 11.91 7.55
CA PHE A 134 -9.00 11.00 8.26
C PHE A 134 -9.26 11.12 9.77
N GLY A 135 -9.49 9.98 10.44
CA GLY A 135 -9.87 9.94 11.85
C GLY A 135 -11.32 10.31 12.15
N ALA A 136 -12.24 10.18 11.18
CA ALA A 136 -13.68 10.37 11.39
C ALA A 136 -14.22 9.43 12.47
N ASP A 137 -15.26 9.85 13.19
CA ASP A 137 -15.87 9.06 14.27
C ASP A 137 -16.67 7.86 13.74
N SER A 138 -17.22 7.97 12.53
CA SER A 138 -18.00 6.94 11.88
C SER A 138 -17.94 7.07 10.37
N ILE A 139 -18.06 5.96 9.65
CA ILE A 139 -18.15 5.91 8.18
C ILE A 139 -19.61 6.11 7.72
N GLN A 140 -20.58 5.76 8.53
CA GLN A 140 -22.01 5.72 8.18
C GLN A 140 -22.56 7.01 7.53
N PRO A 141 -22.23 8.23 8.03
CA PRO A 141 -22.71 9.46 7.41
C PRO A 141 -22.24 9.69 5.98
N TYR A 142 -21.16 9.03 5.57
CA TYR A 142 -20.50 9.22 4.29
C TYR A 142 -20.87 8.17 3.24
N LEU A 143 -21.67 7.16 3.61
CA LEU A 143 -22.14 6.12 2.69
C LEU A 143 -23.17 6.63 1.68
N ILE A 144 -23.80 7.79 1.94
CA ILE A 144 -24.79 8.42 1.06
C ILE A 144 -24.07 9.38 0.13
N VAL A 145 -23.64 8.89 -1.03
CA VAL A 145 -23.00 9.72 -2.05
C VAL A 145 -23.77 9.64 -3.37
N PRO A 146 -23.71 10.66 -4.24
CA PRO A 146 -24.39 10.63 -5.54
C PRO A 146 -24.00 9.41 -6.35
N GLY A 147 -25.01 8.67 -6.83
CA GLY A 147 -24.81 7.43 -7.61
C GLY A 147 -24.61 6.17 -6.75
N THR A 148 -24.77 6.24 -5.43
CA THR A 148 -24.80 5.09 -4.53
C THR A 148 -26.19 4.99 -3.89
N THR A 149 -26.95 3.97 -4.23
CA THR A 149 -28.26 3.71 -3.61
C THR A 149 -28.16 2.72 -2.45
N GLU A 150 -27.22 1.81 -2.54
CA GLU A 150 -26.89 0.82 -1.51
C GLU A 150 -25.38 0.64 -1.49
N ALA A 151 -24.74 1.06 -0.44
CA ALA A 151 -23.30 0.90 -0.27
C ALA A 151 -23.01 -0.01 0.93
N ASP A 152 -22.15 -0.99 0.72
CA ASP A 152 -21.72 -1.94 1.75
C ASP A 152 -20.18 -2.02 1.78
N THR A 153 -19.58 -1.28 2.72
CA THR A 153 -18.11 -1.28 2.91
C THR A 153 -17.59 -2.64 3.35
N MET A 154 -18.41 -3.45 4.03
CA MET A 154 -17.96 -4.73 4.58
C MET A 154 -17.72 -5.77 3.50
N ARG A 155 -18.32 -5.63 2.32
CA ARG A 155 -18.11 -6.56 1.20
C ARG A 155 -16.73 -6.44 0.57
N LEU A 156 -16.06 -5.29 0.75
CA LEU A 156 -14.76 -5.03 0.11
C LEU A 156 -13.56 -5.28 1.04
N MET A 157 -13.80 -5.57 2.30
CA MET A 157 -12.73 -5.95 3.21
C MET A 157 -12.48 -7.45 3.13
N VAL A 158 -11.27 -7.84 2.73
CA VAL A 158 -10.83 -9.23 2.86
C VAL A 158 -10.59 -9.53 4.33
N TYR A 159 -11.57 -10.15 4.96
CA TYR A 159 -11.48 -10.51 6.36
C TYR A 159 -10.37 -11.55 6.59
N PRO A 160 -9.58 -11.46 7.68
CA PRO A 160 -8.52 -12.41 7.99
C PRO A 160 -9.10 -13.77 8.44
N ASN A 161 -9.59 -14.54 7.49
CA ASN A 161 -10.10 -15.90 7.69
C ASN A 161 -9.41 -16.90 6.74
N ALA A 162 -9.69 -18.19 6.94
CA ALA A 162 -9.14 -19.27 6.11
C ALA A 162 -9.66 -19.30 4.64
N ALA A 163 -10.62 -18.45 4.28
CA ALA A 163 -11.21 -18.38 2.95
C ALA A 163 -10.63 -17.26 2.07
N LYS A 164 -9.57 -16.57 2.52
CA LYS A 164 -8.91 -15.46 1.79
C LYS A 164 -8.61 -15.81 0.33
N ASP A 165 -8.15 -17.02 0.05
CA ASP A 165 -7.82 -17.48 -1.30
C ASP A 165 -9.02 -17.44 -2.26
N ARG A 166 -10.25 -17.63 -1.75
CA ARG A 166 -11.46 -17.54 -2.56
C ARG A 166 -11.87 -16.09 -2.78
N GLU A 167 -11.76 -15.25 -1.77
CA GLU A 167 -12.15 -13.84 -1.84
C GLU A 167 -11.24 -13.07 -2.79
N THR A 168 -9.94 -13.36 -2.79
CA THR A 168 -8.97 -12.71 -3.69
C THR A 168 -9.10 -13.11 -5.15
N ALA A 169 -9.82 -14.20 -5.46
CA ALA A 169 -10.13 -14.61 -6.84
C ALA A 169 -11.24 -13.79 -7.49
N PHE A 170 -11.99 -12.99 -6.71
CA PHE A 170 -13.09 -12.17 -7.21
C PHE A 170 -12.66 -10.72 -7.48
N TYR A 171 -13.43 -10.05 -8.36
CA TYR A 171 -13.27 -8.62 -8.61
C TYR A 171 -13.62 -7.79 -7.36
N PRO A 172 -12.81 -6.80 -6.96
CA PRO A 172 -11.67 -6.23 -7.67
C PRO A 172 -10.32 -6.89 -7.33
N TYR A 173 -10.26 -7.80 -6.38
CA TYR A 173 -9.01 -8.33 -5.80
C TYR A 173 -8.15 -9.05 -6.83
N VAL A 174 -8.75 -9.80 -7.74
CA VAL A 174 -8.04 -10.48 -8.83
C VAL A 174 -7.19 -9.52 -9.66
N GLU A 175 -7.68 -8.29 -9.87
CA GLU A 175 -6.93 -7.25 -10.58
C GLU A 175 -5.75 -6.74 -9.75
N LEU A 176 -5.94 -6.56 -8.44
CA LEU A 176 -4.92 -6.05 -7.52
C LEU A 176 -3.77 -7.05 -7.34
N PHE A 177 -4.10 -8.35 -7.25
CA PHE A 177 -3.08 -9.41 -7.17
C PHE A 177 -2.36 -9.61 -8.50
N ARG A 178 -3.04 -9.42 -9.63
CA ARG A 178 -2.38 -9.39 -10.95
C ARG A 178 -1.36 -8.26 -11.03
N ASP A 179 -1.69 -7.08 -10.52
CA ASP A 179 -0.77 -5.94 -10.46
C ASP A 179 0.44 -6.23 -9.59
N PHE A 180 0.21 -6.87 -8.43
CA PHE A 180 1.30 -7.27 -7.54
C PHE A 180 2.25 -8.25 -8.24
N ALA A 181 1.73 -9.30 -8.85
CA ALA A 181 2.53 -10.27 -9.59
C ALA A 181 3.29 -9.61 -10.76
N ALA A 182 2.61 -8.75 -11.53
CA ALA A 182 3.21 -8.05 -12.66
C ALA A 182 4.31 -7.06 -12.25
N ALA A 183 4.22 -6.48 -11.04
CA ALA A 183 5.24 -5.58 -10.52
C ALA A 183 6.42 -6.33 -9.87
N ALA A 184 6.14 -7.39 -9.11
CA ALA A 184 7.16 -8.14 -8.38
C ALA A 184 7.99 -9.06 -9.27
N CYS A 185 7.34 -9.79 -10.21
CA CYS A 185 7.98 -10.78 -11.07
C CYS A 185 8.63 -10.14 -12.32
N ARG A 186 9.53 -9.19 -12.11
CA ARG A 186 10.27 -8.51 -13.18
C ARG A 186 11.76 -8.59 -12.92
N PRO A 187 12.58 -8.84 -13.96
CA PRO A 187 14.04 -8.85 -13.81
C PRO A 187 14.58 -7.55 -13.22
N ASN A 188 15.62 -7.65 -12.41
CA ASN A 188 16.30 -6.54 -11.74
C ASN A 188 15.41 -5.73 -10.78
N HIS A 189 14.38 -6.36 -10.21
CA HIS A 189 13.50 -5.74 -9.22
C HIS A 189 13.82 -6.22 -7.80
N THR A 190 13.66 -5.32 -6.85
CA THR A 190 13.76 -5.61 -5.43
C THR A 190 12.40 -5.38 -4.79
N LEU A 191 11.88 -6.39 -4.11
CA LEU A 191 10.72 -6.30 -3.23
C LEU A 191 11.21 -6.07 -1.81
N ILE A 192 10.73 -5.02 -1.16
CA ILE A 192 11.01 -4.74 0.24
C ILE A 192 9.70 -4.92 1.02
N THR A 193 9.68 -5.81 1.99
CA THR A 193 8.57 -5.96 2.91
C THR A 193 8.88 -5.27 4.23
N PHE A 194 7.89 -4.56 4.80
CA PHE A 194 7.99 -3.91 6.10
C PHE A 194 6.80 -4.33 6.97
N GLY A 195 7.07 -5.03 8.06
CA GLY A 195 6.03 -5.52 8.99
C GLY A 195 5.14 -6.63 8.41
N TYR A 196 5.57 -7.31 7.34
CA TYR A 196 4.83 -8.42 6.75
C TYR A 196 5.22 -9.74 7.44
N SER A 197 4.23 -10.47 7.94
CA SER A 197 4.43 -11.68 8.75
C SER A 197 4.43 -12.99 7.98
N PHE A 198 4.38 -12.96 6.64
CA PHE A 198 4.29 -14.14 5.78
C PHE A 198 3.09 -15.06 6.11
N GLY A 199 1.99 -14.46 6.58
CA GLY A 199 0.76 -15.19 6.91
C GLY A 199 -0.21 -15.37 5.75
N ASP A 200 0.01 -14.71 4.59
CA ASP A 200 -0.88 -14.72 3.43
C ASP A 200 -0.28 -15.56 2.30
N GLU A 201 -0.78 -16.77 2.10
CA GLU A 201 -0.24 -17.73 1.13
C GLU A 201 -0.24 -17.21 -0.32
N HIS A 202 -1.27 -16.46 -0.73
CA HIS A 202 -1.35 -15.91 -2.08
C HIS A 202 -0.29 -14.83 -2.35
N ILE A 203 0.11 -14.06 -1.33
CA ILE A 203 1.25 -13.13 -1.42
C ILE A 203 2.55 -13.93 -1.46
N ASN A 204 2.67 -14.94 -0.61
CA ASN A 204 3.87 -15.78 -0.55
C ASN A 204 4.13 -16.47 -1.88
N ARG A 205 3.10 -16.99 -2.57
CA ARG A 205 3.24 -17.60 -3.92
C ARG A 205 3.83 -16.61 -4.94
N VAL A 206 3.39 -15.36 -4.92
CA VAL A 206 3.97 -14.32 -5.81
C VAL A 206 5.43 -14.05 -5.46
N ILE A 207 5.79 -14.06 -4.17
CA ILE A 207 7.18 -13.92 -3.72
C ILE A 207 8.02 -15.12 -4.18
N GLU A 208 7.50 -16.33 -4.10
CA GLU A 208 8.14 -17.54 -4.61
C GLU A 208 8.41 -17.44 -6.11
N ASP A 209 7.39 -17.07 -6.89
CA ASP A 209 7.51 -16.86 -8.34
C ASP A 209 8.53 -15.77 -8.69
N MET A 210 8.53 -14.65 -7.95
CA MET A 210 9.53 -13.59 -8.11
C MET A 210 10.96 -14.12 -7.94
N LEU A 211 11.20 -14.94 -6.92
CA LEU A 211 12.53 -15.46 -6.61
C LEU A 211 13.00 -16.56 -7.58
N ILE A 212 12.15 -17.07 -8.48
CA ILE A 212 12.58 -17.92 -9.60
C ILE A 212 13.45 -17.10 -10.57
N ILE A 213 13.26 -15.79 -10.65
CA ILE A 213 14.03 -14.88 -11.51
C ILE A 213 15.34 -14.53 -10.80
N PRO A 214 16.53 -14.94 -11.32
CA PRO A 214 17.80 -14.81 -10.59
C PRO A 214 18.24 -13.40 -10.26
N SER A 215 17.73 -12.40 -10.98
CA SER A 215 18.09 -10.99 -10.80
C SER A 215 17.15 -10.23 -9.86
N THR A 216 16.19 -10.91 -9.24
CA THR A 216 15.30 -10.30 -8.22
C THR A 216 15.90 -10.46 -6.83
N HIS A 217 15.49 -9.58 -5.93
CA HIS A 217 15.90 -9.60 -4.53
C HIS A 217 14.74 -9.31 -3.59
N LEU A 218 14.66 -10.05 -2.49
CA LEU A 218 13.70 -9.83 -1.40
C LEU A 218 14.42 -9.26 -0.19
N VAL A 219 13.95 -8.14 0.32
CA VAL A 219 14.40 -7.56 1.59
C VAL A 219 13.24 -7.65 2.58
N VAL A 220 13.44 -8.34 3.69
CA VAL A 220 12.44 -8.49 4.76
C VAL A 220 12.85 -7.63 5.94
N ILE A 221 12.04 -6.62 6.26
CA ILE A 221 12.21 -5.77 7.44
C ILE A 221 11.08 -6.09 8.41
N SER A 222 11.42 -6.62 9.60
CA SER A 222 10.44 -6.98 10.61
C SER A 222 10.92 -6.61 12.01
N TYR A 223 9.96 -6.31 12.89
CA TYR A 223 10.23 -6.04 14.29
C TYR A 223 10.69 -7.31 15.04
N ASP A 224 10.01 -8.42 14.79
CA ASP A 224 10.27 -9.76 15.33
C ASP A 224 9.66 -10.85 14.42
N ASP A 225 9.82 -12.11 14.81
CA ASP A 225 9.19 -13.26 14.16
C ASP A 225 8.66 -14.26 15.21
N PRO A 226 7.69 -13.87 16.06
CA PRO A 226 7.25 -14.68 17.20
C PRO A 226 6.61 -16.01 16.82
N LEU A 227 6.16 -16.16 15.58
CA LEU A 227 5.56 -17.38 15.03
C LEU A 227 6.51 -18.15 14.14
N ASP A 228 7.76 -17.70 14.03
CA ASP A 228 8.79 -18.34 13.21
C ASP A 228 8.38 -18.52 11.72
N ARG A 229 7.50 -17.65 11.24
CA ARG A 229 6.99 -17.72 9.86
C ARG A 229 7.98 -17.18 8.84
N ILE A 230 8.66 -16.08 9.18
CA ILE A 230 9.67 -15.49 8.31
C ILE A 230 10.81 -16.48 8.11
N MET A 231 11.32 -17.06 9.20
CA MET A 231 12.43 -18.00 9.13
C MET A 231 12.06 -19.29 8.39
N ARG A 232 10.89 -19.87 8.66
CA ARG A 232 10.39 -21.06 7.92
C ARG A 232 10.22 -20.79 6.43
N THR A 233 9.68 -19.63 6.08
CA THR A 233 9.55 -19.25 4.66
C THR A 233 10.91 -19.09 4.02
N TYR A 234 11.84 -18.39 4.69
CA TYR A 234 13.22 -18.22 4.21
C TYR A 234 13.92 -19.56 3.96
N GLU A 235 13.84 -20.48 4.90
CA GLU A 235 14.44 -21.82 4.78
C GLU A 235 13.76 -22.62 3.66
N GLY A 236 12.42 -22.59 3.59
CA GLY A 236 11.64 -23.29 2.57
C GLY A 236 11.91 -22.79 1.15
N LEU A 237 12.17 -21.52 0.98
CA LEU A 237 12.48 -20.91 -0.33
C LEU A 237 13.84 -21.36 -0.89
N GLY A 238 14.82 -21.69 -0.04
CA GLY A 238 16.12 -22.19 -0.46
C GLY A 238 16.93 -21.24 -1.37
N ARG A 239 16.71 -19.92 -1.25
CA ARG A 239 17.30 -18.86 -2.10
C ARG A 239 18.08 -17.81 -1.28
N PRO A 240 19.04 -18.19 -0.43
CA PRO A 240 19.68 -17.27 0.51
C PRO A 240 20.40 -16.10 -0.18
N ALA A 241 20.93 -16.29 -1.39
CA ALA A 241 21.62 -15.23 -2.13
C ALA A 241 20.68 -14.11 -2.63
N GLN A 242 19.38 -14.38 -2.72
CA GLN A 242 18.37 -13.43 -3.17
C GLN A 242 17.57 -12.83 -2.02
N ILE A 243 17.84 -13.14 -0.77
CA ILE A 243 17.04 -12.73 0.38
C ILE A 243 17.93 -12.05 1.44
N SER A 244 17.52 -10.87 1.87
CA SER A 244 18.11 -10.16 3.02
C SER A 244 17.10 -10.09 4.14
N LEU A 245 17.46 -10.61 5.32
CA LEU A 245 16.63 -10.56 6.53
C LEU A 245 17.13 -9.48 7.48
N LEU A 246 16.26 -8.53 7.81
CA LEU A 246 16.52 -7.43 8.72
C LEU A 246 15.46 -7.50 9.84
N ILE A 247 15.69 -8.39 10.81
CA ILE A 247 14.74 -8.68 11.89
C ILE A 247 15.31 -8.14 13.21
N GLY A 248 14.52 -7.34 13.90
CA GLY A 248 14.86 -6.82 15.22
C GLY A 248 14.16 -5.50 15.54
N ASN A 249 14.00 -5.23 16.83
CA ASN A 249 13.29 -4.05 17.33
C ASN A 249 13.93 -2.72 16.90
N HIS A 250 15.24 -2.71 16.68
CA HIS A 250 16.01 -1.52 16.30
C HIS A 250 15.84 -1.18 14.80
N ILE A 251 15.43 -2.10 13.95
CA ILE A 251 15.21 -1.88 12.52
C ILE A 251 13.75 -1.97 12.13
N GLY A 252 12.97 -2.78 12.84
CA GLY A 252 11.54 -2.99 12.55
C GLY A 252 10.61 -1.89 13.09
N LYS A 253 11.10 -0.94 13.91
CA LYS A 253 10.34 0.26 14.30
C LYS A 253 10.47 1.33 13.22
N LEU A 254 9.34 1.90 12.76
CA LEU A 254 9.33 2.93 11.74
C LEU A 254 10.25 4.11 12.09
N GLN A 255 10.17 4.62 13.31
CA GLN A 255 11.03 5.70 13.81
C GLN A 255 12.50 5.35 13.65
N SER A 256 12.92 4.21 14.20
CA SER A 256 14.32 3.78 14.18
C SER A 256 14.83 3.50 12.77
N LEU A 257 13.97 2.92 11.92
CA LEU A 257 14.27 2.68 10.51
C LEU A 257 14.54 4.00 9.77
N VAL A 258 13.67 4.99 9.95
CA VAL A 258 13.79 6.31 9.30
C VAL A 258 15.01 7.07 9.84
N ASP A 259 15.21 7.07 11.16
CA ASP A 259 16.28 7.88 11.77
C ASP A 259 17.68 7.35 11.44
N ASN A 260 17.85 6.01 11.33
CA ASN A 260 19.18 5.41 11.32
C ASN A 260 19.54 4.63 10.05
N TYR A 261 18.56 4.17 9.26
CA TYR A 261 18.82 3.20 8.20
C TYR A 261 18.36 3.65 6.81
N LEU A 262 17.34 4.48 6.72
CA LEU A 262 16.88 4.98 5.43
C LEU A 262 17.66 6.24 5.01
N PRO A 263 17.88 6.43 3.69
CA PRO A 263 18.47 7.65 3.19
C PRO A 263 17.59 8.85 3.59
N LYS A 264 18.21 9.92 4.06
CA LYS A 264 17.48 11.16 4.33
C LYS A 264 17.01 11.74 3.00
N PRO A 265 15.71 12.10 2.87
CA PRO A 265 15.25 12.78 1.67
C PRO A 265 16.02 14.10 1.52
N ALA A 266 16.37 14.44 0.29
CA ALA A 266 16.91 15.77 0.00
C ALA A 266 15.78 16.78 0.22
N ILE A 267 15.93 17.59 1.27
CA ILE A 267 15.03 18.70 1.60
C ILE A 267 15.45 19.92 0.82
#